data_5beb2b499ec1230570e979e44b9b3711
#
_entry.id   5beb2b499ec1230570e979e44b9b3711
#
_cell.length_a   1.000
_cell.length_b   1.000
_cell.length_c   1.000
_cell.angle_alpha   90.00
_cell.angle_beta   90.00
_cell.angle_gamma   90.00
#
_symmetry.space_group_name_H-M   'P 1'
#
loop_
_entity.id
_entity.type
_entity.pdbx_description
1 polymer ?
#
loop_
_entity_poly.entity_id
_entity_poly.type
_entity_poly.pdbx_seq_one_letter_code
_entity_poly.pdbx_strand_id
1 'polypeptide(L)'
;MGKINSKAKGARFERQVANLLKEYGYCEARRTAQYCGNTGDASDVVGLPGMHIECKHQEKMMLYDWMAQAIRDSKGTPDIPIVIHKKNNADILVTMRFEDFMELYEKAYPKAGENGDN
;
A
#
# COMPACT_ATOMS: atom_id res chain seq x y z
N MET A 1 16.33 27.78 -7.40
CA MET A 1 15.43 26.86 -6.94
C MET A 1 16.05 25.70 -6.20
N GLY A 2 15.52 25.40 -5.09
CA GLY A 2 16.07 24.38 -4.26
C GLY A 2 15.79 22.97 -4.79
N LYS A 3 16.48 22.04 -4.22
CA LYS A 3 16.23 20.64 -4.53
C LYS A 3 14.91 20.21 -3.98
N ILE A 4 14.29 19.25 -4.64
CA ILE A 4 13.11 18.61 -4.11
C ILE A 4 13.52 17.79 -2.90
N ASN A 5 12.84 17.99 -1.80
CA ASN A 5 13.09 17.21 -0.59
C ASN A 5 12.31 15.91 -0.69
N SER A 6 12.96 14.85 -1.16
CA SER A 6 12.33 13.55 -1.37
C SER A 6 11.73 12.98 -0.12
N LYS A 7 12.40 13.18 1.01
CA LYS A 7 11.91 12.67 2.29
C LYS A 7 10.61 13.35 2.70
N ALA A 8 10.56 14.67 2.54
CA ALA A 8 9.35 15.42 2.87
C ALA A 8 8.22 15.07 1.90
N LYS A 9 8.55 14.89 0.62
CA LYS A 9 7.58 14.50 -0.39
C LYS A 9 6.98 13.14 -0.06
N GLY A 10 7.83 12.20 0.33
CA GLY A 10 7.37 10.87 0.74
C GLY A 10 6.48 10.92 1.95
N ALA A 11 6.86 11.68 2.97
CA ALA A 11 6.06 11.81 4.18
C ALA A 11 4.70 12.44 3.89
N ARG A 12 4.68 13.44 3.02
CA ARG A 12 3.41 14.07 2.63
C ARG A 12 2.48 13.07 1.95
N PHE A 13 3.04 12.25 1.08
CA PHE A 13 2.22 11.27 0.38
C PHE A 13 1.69 10.20 1.35
N GLU A 14 2.53 9.74 2.26
CA GLU A 14 2.10 8.78 3.28
C GLU A 14 0.95 9.34 4.10
N ARG A 15 1.04 10.61 4.51
CA ARG A 15 -0.06 11.25 5.23
C ARG A 15 -1.31 11.37 4.37
N GLN A 16 -1.13 11.69 3.10
CA GLN A 16 -2.26 11.77 2.18
C GLN A 16 -2.98 10.44 2.07
N VAL A 17 -2.22 9.36 1.91
CA VAL A 17 -2.80 8.02 1.82
C VAL A 17 -3.55 7.68 3.11
N ALA A 18 -2.92 7.92 4.26
CA ALA A 18 -3.56 7.65 5.54
C ALA A 18 -4.87 8.42 5.69
N ASN A 19 -4.86 9.69 5.29
CA ASN A 19 -6.06 10.51 5.40
C ASN A 19 -7.16 10.05 4.45
N LEU A 20 -6.79 9.61 3.25
CA LEU A 20 -7.77 9.07 2.32
C LEU A 20 -8.41 7.80 2.86
N LEU A 21 -7.62 6.92 3.48
CA LEU A 21 -8.15 5.72 4.08
C LEU A 21 -9.14 6.06 5.20
N LYS A 22 -8.84 7.10 5.97
CA LYS A 22 -9.77 7.53 7.00
C LYS A 22 -11.09 8.00 6.40
N GLU A 23 -11.05 8.64 5.24
CA GLU A 23 -12.27 9.07 4.56
C GLU A 23 -13.14 7.89 4.16
N TYR A 24 -12.51 6.74 3.92
CA TYR A 24 -13.24 5.52 3.61
C TYR A 24 -13.71 4.80 4.87
N GLY A 25 -13.40 5.33 6.04
CA GLY A 25 -13.87 4.76 7.30
C GLY A 25 -12.82 4.00 8.10
N TYR A 26 -11.59 3.95 7.62
CA TYR A 26 -10.52 3.24 8.34
C TYR A 26 -9.83 4.22 9.28
N CYS A 27 -10.45 4.43 10.43
CA CYS A 27 -10.10 5.51 11.35
C CYS A 27 -8.72 5.37 11.98
N GLU A 28 -8.17 4.15 11.98
CA GLU A 28 -6.86 3.89 12.57
C GLU A 28 -5.71 4.09 11.60
N ALA A 29 -6.00 4.48 10.37
CA ALA A 29 -4.95 4.65 9.36
C ALA A 29 -3.99 5.77 9.77
N ARG A 30 -2.70 5.50 9.68
CA ARG A 30 -1.67 6.50 10.01
C ARG A 30 -0.34 6.07 9.41
N ARG A 31 0.54 7.05 9.20
CA ARG A 31 1.88 6.72 8.75
C ARG A 31 2.71 6.26 9.94
N THR A 32 3.66 5.38 9.68
CA THR A 32 4.45 4.73 10.72
C THR A 32 5.82 5.33 10.94
N ALA A 33 6.40 5.98 9.94
CA ALA A 33 7.78 6.39 10.00
C ALA A 33 8.13 7.21 11.24
N GLN A 34 7.20 8.06 11.66
CA GLN A 34 7.46 8.91 12.80
C GLN A 34 7.45 8.15 14.14
N TYR A 35 6.93 6.92 14.13
CA TYR A 35 6.85 6.13 15.35
C TYR A 35 7.84 4.97 15.38
N CYS A 36 8.13 4.42 14.21
CA CYS A 36 8.92 3.20 14.12
C CYS A 36 10.37 3.43 13.72
N GLY A 37 10.70 4.65 13.38
CA GLY A 37 12.04 4.97 12.95
C GLY A 37 12.41 4.16 11.72
N ASN A 38 13.51 3.49 11.78
CA ASN A 38 14.06 2.76 10.67
C ASN A 38 13.94 1.28 10.80
N THR A 39 12.83 0.79 11.22
CA THR A 39 12.71 -0.65 11.41
C THR A 39 12.84 -1.42 10.11
N GLY A 40 12.48 -0.83 9.00
CA GLY A 40 12.65 -1.49 7.72
C GLY A 40 11.57 -2.48 7.36
N ASP A 41 10.93 -3.08 8.35
CA ASP A 41 9.88 -4.07 8.10
C ASP A 41 8.49 -3.52 8.29
N ALA A 42 8.36 -2.32 8.79
CA ALA A 42 7.02 -1.75 8.99
C ALA A 42 6.47 -1.25 7.67
N SER A 43 5.15 -1.38 7.50
CA SER A 43 4.48 -0.71 6.39
C SER A 43 4.65 0.80 6.53
N ASP A 44 4.62 1.52 5.43
CA ASP A 44 4.65 2.98 5.48
C ASP A 44 3.39 3.56 6.10
N VAL A 45 2.27 2.89 5.89
CA VAL A 45 0.97 3.26 6.46
C VAL A 45 0.35 2.00 7.06
N VAL A 46 -0.21 2.14 8.24
CA VAL A 46 -0.93 1.03 8.90
C VAL A 46 -2.38 1.43 9.09
N GLY A 47 -3.20 0.48 9.52
CA GLY A 47 -4.60 0.75 9.80
C GLY A 47 -5.57 0.33 8.71
N LEU A 48 -5.07 -0.30 7.65
CA LEU A 48 -5.93 -0.94 6.65
C LEU A 48 -5.78 -2.44 6.84
N PRO A 49 -6.77 -3.09 7.44
CA PRO A 49 -6.62 -4.51 7.83
C PRO A 49 -6.25 -5.40 6.66
N GLY A 50 -5.31 -6.28 6.88
CA GLY A 50 -4.91 -7.27 5.90
C GLY A 50 -3.93 -6.80 4.86
N MET A 51 -3.50 -5.54 4.91
CA MET A 51 -2.63 -4.97 3.89
C MET A 51 -1.32 -4.47 4.49
N HIS A 52 -0.22 -4.79 3.82
CA HIS A 52 1.08 -4.20 4.09
C HIS A 52 1.31 -3.14 3.01
N ILE A 53 1.36 -1.88 3.39
CA ILE A 53 1.35 -0.77 2.45
C ILE A 53 2.72 -0.11 2.34
N GLU A 54 3.25 -0.09 1.10
CA GLU A 54 4.40 0.74 0.74
C GLU A 54 3.90 1.91 -0.08
N CYS A 55 4.38 3.10 0.21
CA CYS A 55 3.96 4.30 -0.52
C CYS A 55 5.13 4.85 -1.31
N LYS A 56 4.88 5.20 -2.58
CA LYS A 56 5.90 5.77 -3.45
C LYS A 56 5.33 6.94 -4.24
N HIS A 57 5.97 8.10 -4.11
CA HIS A 57 5.60 9.27 -4.89
C HIS A 57 6.82 9.68 -5.69
N GLN A 58 6.98 9.15 -6.88
CA GLN A 58 8.15 9.34 -7.72
C GLN A 58 7.74 9.42 -9.18
N GLU A 59 8.53 10.17 -9.95
CA GLU A 59 8.28 10.27 -11.39
C GLU A 59 8.72 9.02 -12.14
N LYS A 60 9.83 8.44 -11.72
CA LYS A 60 10.33 7.23 -12.35
C LYS A 60 9.66 6.02 -11.73
N MET A 61 8.96 5.26 -12.56
CA MET A 61 8.25 4.09 -12.08
C MET A 61 9.18 2.89 -12.00
N MET A 62 9.29 2.32 -10.81
CA MET A 62 10.10 1.14 -10.57
C MET A 62 9.24 0.11 -9.85
N LEU A 63 8.12 -0.26 -10.50
CA LEU A 63 7.07 -1.05 -9.86
C LEU A 63 7.55 -2.39 -9.33
N TYR A 64 8.39 -3.09 -10.10
CA TYR A 64 8.86 -4.39 -9.65
C TYR A 64 9.79 -4.29 -8.46
N ASP A 65 10.63 -3.25 -8.43
CA ASP A 65 11.50 -3.03 -7.28
C ASP A 65 10.69 -2.69 -6.04
N TRP A 66 9.68 -1.83 -6.21
CA TRP A 66 8.81 -1.44 -5.11
C TRP A 66 8.03 -2.63 -4.58
N MET A 67 7.50 -3.47 -5.50
CA MET A 67 6.79 -4.67 -5.08
C MET A 67 7.72 -5.65 -4.37
N ALA A 68 8.94 -5.80 -4.86
CA ALA A 68 9.91 -6.69 -4.21
C ALA A 68 10.16 -6.24 -2.77
N GLN A 69 10.25 -4.92 -2.55
CA GLN A 69 10.42 -4.39 -1.20
C GLN A 69 9.21 -4.72 -0.33
N ALA A 70 8.00 -4.48 -0.84
CA ALA A 70 6.79 -4.73 -0.08
C ALA A 70 6.65 -6.22 0.26
N ILE A 71 6.97 -7.09 -0.69
CA ILE A 71 6.91 -8.53 -0.49
C ILE A 71 7.90 -8.94 0.60
N ARG A 72 9.14 -8.44 0.50
CA ARG A 72 10.17 -8.78 1.47
C ARG A 72 9.77 -8.33 2.88
N ASP A 73 9.27 -7.10 2.98
CA ASP A 73 8.97 -6.51 4.29
C ASP A 73 7.72 -7.10 4.91
N SER A 74 6.84 -7.70 4.12
CA SER A 74 5.63 -8.34 4.64
C SER A 74 5.83 -9.81 4.98
N LYS A 75 7.01 -10.37 4.70
CA LYS A 75 7.27 -11.77 4.95
C LYS A 75 7.04 -12.12 6.40
N GLY A 76 6.42 -13.26 6.63
CA GLY A 76 6.14 -13.70 7.99
C GLY A 76 4.88 -13.11 8.58
N THR A 77 4.19 -12.27 7.83
CA THR A 77 2.90 -11.73 8.27
C THR A 77 1.82 -12.25 7.33
N PRO A 78 0.55 -12.22 7.77
CA PRO A 78 -0.55 -12.61 6.89
C PRO A 78 -0.99 -11.51 5.94
N ASP A 79 -0.35 -10.35 5.99
CA ASP A 79 -0.80 -9.19 5.22
C ASP A 79 -0.38 -9.29 3.75
N ILE A 80 -1.25 -8.79 2.88
CA ILE A 80 -0.99 -8.73 1.46
C ILE A 80 -0.15 -7.51 1.15
N PRO A 81 1.02 -7.68 0.52
CA PRO A 81 1.86 -6.52 0.16
C PRO A 81 1.26 -5.77 -1.03
N ILE A 82 1.12 -4.46 -0.86
CA ILE A 82 0.67 -3.60 -1.94
C ILE A 82 1.53 -2.35 -1.98
N VAL A 83 1.62 -1.75 -3.15
CA VAL A 83 2.29 -0.47 -3.33
C VAL A 83 1.25 0.55 -3.76
N ILE A 84 1.09 1.60 -2.97
CA ILE A 84 0.21 2.72 -3.33
C ILE A 84 1.14 3.81 -3.82
N HIS A 85 0.94 4.26 -5.06
CA HIS A 85 1.92 5.12 -5.68
C HIS A 85 1.30 6.15 -6.61
N LYS A 86 2.07 7.18 -6.90
CA LYS A 86 1.68 8.16 -7.89
C LYS A 86 2.93 8.90 -8.39
N LYS A 87 2.79 9.55 -9.51
CA LYS A 87 3.72 10.59 -9.95
C LYS A 87 2.99 11.93 -9.87
N ASN A 88 3.72 13.01 -10.10
CA ASN A 88 3.13 14.36 -9.99
C ASN A 88 1.94 14.47 -10.95
N ASN A 89 0.87 15.10 -10.46
CA ASN A 89 -0.31 15.39 -11.27
C ASN A 89 -0.96 14.17 -11.87
N ALA A 90 -0.87 13.03 -11.19
CA ALA A 90 -1.46 11.79 -11.67
C ALA A 90 -2.32 11.17 -10.59
N ASP A 91 -3.15 10.23 -10.99
CA ASP A 91 -4.00 9.50 -10.06
C ASP A 91 -3.16 8.62 -9.15
N ILE A 92 -3.68 8.38 -7.97
CA ILE A 92 -3.09 7.41 -7.06
C ILE A 92 -3.48 6.01 -7.53
N LEU A 93 -2.48 5.14 -7.67
CA LEU A 93 -2.69 3.78 -8.15
C LEU A 93 -2.26 2.78 -7.08
N VAL A 94 -2.78 1.58 -7.20
CA VAL A 94 -2.38 0.46 -6.33
C VAL A 94 -1.83 -0.64 -7.21
N THR A 95 -0.64 -1.14 -6.87
CA THR A 95 -0.04 -2.30 -7.53
C THR A 95 0.05 -3.44 -6.53
N MET A 96 -0.33 -4.62 -6.97
CA MET A 96 -0.26 -5.82 -6.14
C MET A 96 -0.05 -7.03 -7.03
N ARG A 97 0.32 -8.16 -6.43
CA ARG A 97 0.48 -9.40 -7.21
C ARG A 97 -0.88 -9.87 -7.71
N PHE A 98 -0.87 -10.44 -8.90
CA PHE A 98 -2.10 -10.94 -9.51
C PHE A 98 -2.81 -11.96 -8.61
N GLU A 99 -2.04 -12.87 -8.01
CA GLU A 99 -2.64 -13.89 -7.15
C GLU A 99 -3.34 -13.28 -5.94
N ASP A 100 -2.79 -12.21 -5.37
CA ASP A 100 -3.40 -11.53 -4.23
C ASP A 100 -4.65 -10.77 -4.65
N PHE A 101 -4.60 -10.16 -5.82
CA PHE A 101 -5.77 -9.49 -6.39
C PHE A 101 -6.90 -10.49 -6.57
N MET A 102 -6.58 -11.68 -7.12
CA MET A 102 -7.62 -12.69 -7.34
C MET A 102 -8.21 -13.20 -6.04
N GLU A 103 -7.39 -13.31 -5.00
CA GLU A 103 -7.91 -13.70 -3.69
C GLU A 103 -8.98 -12.72 -3.20
N LEU A 104 -8.71 -11.43 -3.34
CA LEU A 104 -9.68 -10.40 -2.95
C LEU A 104 -10.89 -10.39 -3.87
N TYR A 105 -10.66 -10.56 -5.17
CA TYR A 105 -11.73 -10.52 -6.14
C TYR A 105 -12.72 -11.66 -5.91
N GLU A 106 -12.21 -12.86 -5.64
CA GLU A 106 -13.07 -14.01 -5.42
C GLU A 106 -13.92 -13.88 -4.16
N LYS A 107 -13.40 -13.17 -3.15
CA LYS A 107 -14.20 -12.92 -1.96
C LYS A 107 -15.36 -11.97 -2.26
N ALA A 108 -15.13 -11.00 -3.12
CA ALA A 108 -16.17 -10.03 -3.49
C ALA A 108 -17.16 -10.63 -4.49
N TYR A 109 -16.69 -11.49 -5.37
CA TYR A 109 -17.49 -12.07 -6.45
C TYR A 109 -17.24 -13.57 -6.54
N PRO A 110 -17.82 -14.37 -5.63
CA PRO A 110 -17.60 -15.82 -5.64
C PRO A 110 -18.08 -16.44 -6.95
N LYS A 111 -17.38 -17.47 -7.40
CA LYS A 111 -17.76 -18.16 -8.62
C LYS A 111 -19.08 -18.89 -8.41
N ALA A 112 -19.93 -18.86 -9.44
CA ALA A 112 -21.21 -19.55 -9.37
C ALA A 112 -20.96 -21.06 -9.33
N GLY A 113 -21.71 -21.74 -8.49
CA GLY A 113 -21.64 -23.21 -8.40
C GLY A 113 -20.48 -23.75 -7.61
N GLU A 114 -19.59 -22.91 -7.20
CA GLU A 114 -18.44 -23.36 -6.44
C GLU A 114 -18.74 -23.50 -4.99
N ASN A 115 -19.56 -22.69 -4.55
CA ASN A 115 -19.91 -22.73 -3.17
C ASN A 115 -21.26 -23.33 -2.95
N GLY A 116 -21.66 -23.52 -3.70
CA GLY A 116 -22.67 -23.79 -3.57
C GLY A 116 -23.26 -24.77 -3.43
N ASP A 117 -22.89 -24.47 -3.77
CA ASP A 117 -23.28 -24.83 -3.70
C ASP A 117 -23.31 -25.27 -3.45
N ASN A 118 -23.27 -25.13 -3.58
CA ASN A 118 -23.16 -25.20 -3.25
C ASN A 118 -23.34 -25.08 -2.86
#